data_1186727cad3782cbdcb9a4f5784c6bdc
#
_entry.id   1186727cad3782cbdcb9a4f5784c6bdc
#
_cell.length_a   1.000
_cell.length_b   1.000
_cell.length_c   1.000
_cell.angle_alpha   90.00
_cell.angle_beta   90.00
_cell.angle_gamma   90.00
#
_symmetry.space_group_name_H-M   'P 1'
#
loop_
_entity.id
_entity.type
_entity.pdbx_description
1 polymer ?
#
loop_
_entity_poly.entity_id
_entity_poly.type
_entity_poly.pdbx_seq_one_letter_code
_entity_poly.pdbx_strand_id
1 'polypeptide(L)'
;MKSSDLENVFAMQLRSYNIIPELEYRFHPTRRWRFDFCLQDEKLAIEVEGGTWSGGRHTRGSGFEADAEKYAEALVLGWRVLRVTGHQVKSGKAIDWTLRLLGKTPRKNPETTEKVE
;
A
#
# COMPACT_ATOMS: atom_id res chain seq x y z
N MET A 1 -17.40 2.72 -1.75
CA MET A 1 -16.33 3.54 -2.30
C MET A 1 -15.54 2.73 -3.29
N LYS A 2 -15.27 3.28 -4.43
CA LYS A 2 -14.54 2.58 -5.43
C LYS A 2 -13.09 2.54 -5.11
N SER A 3 -12.35 1.63 -5.70
CA SER A 3 -10.94 1.51 -5.49
C SER A 3 -10.23 2.79 -5.82
N SER A 4 -10.62 3.45 -6.91
CA SER A 4 -9.97 4.70 -7.28
C SER A 4 -10.18 5.78 -6.25
N ASP A 5 -11.31 5.77 -5.57
CA ASP A 5 -11.56 6.75 -4.52
C ASP A 5 -10.65 6.48 -3.33
N LEU A 6 -10.44 5.22 -3.01
CA LEU A 6 -9.56 4.86 -1.91
C LEU A 6 -8.13 5.23 -2.24
N GLU A 7 -7.74 5.06 -3.49
CA GLU A 7 -6.40 5.44 -3.91
C GLU A 7 -6.23 6.95 -3.83
N ASN A 8 -7.26 7.71 -4.18
CA ASN A 8 -7.20 9.15 -4.09
C ASN A 8 -7.08 9.60 -2.64
N VAL A 9 -7.82 8.95 -1.74
CA VAL A 9 -7.72 9.29 -0.32
C VAL A 9 -6.30 9.02 0.18
N PHE A 10 -5.74 7.87 -0.18
CA PHE A 10 -4.41 7.54 0.30
C PHE A 10 -3.36 8.48 -0.30
N ALA A 11 -3.52 8.88 -1.56
CA ALA A 11 -2.61 9.82 -2.18
C ALA A 11 -2.63 11.16 -1.44
N MET A 12 -3.81 11.60 -1.02
CA MET A 12 -3.91 12.83 -0.27
C MET A 12 -3.25 12.70 1.09
N GLN A 13 -3.41 11.57 1.73
CA GLN A 13 -2.74 11.34 3.01
C GLN A 13 -1.22 11.40 2.84
N LEU A 14 -0.68 10.79 1.81
CA LEU A 14 0.75 10.84 1.56
C LEU A 14 1.21 12.26 1.31
N ARG A 15 0.45 13.03 0.51
CA ARG A 15 0.83 14.38 0.23
C ARG A 15 0.84 15.25 1.46
N SER A 16 -0.02 14.97 2.43
CA SER A 16 -0.05 15.76 3.65
C SER A 16 1.26 15.62 4.42
N TYR A 17 2.06 14.61 4.10
CA TYR A 17 3.37 14.43 4.70
C TYR A 17 4.49 14.74 3.69
N ASN A 18 4.14 15.40 2.60
CA ASN A 18 5.08 15.74 1.54
C ASN A 18 5.69 14.51 0.87
N ILE A 19 4.92 13.44 0.80
CA ILE A 19 5.35 12.24 0.12
C ILE A 19 4.62 12.16 -1.20
N ILE A 20 5.36 12.14 -2.30
CA ILE A 20 4.77 12.13 -3.63
C ILE A 20 5.17 10.82 -4.30
N PRO A 21 4.29 9.86 -4.34
CA PRO A 21 4.65 8.58 -4.93
C PRO A 21 4.49 8.57 -6.44
N GLU A 22 5.06 7.59 -7.09
CA GLU A 22 4.73 7.32 -8.45
C GLU A 22 3.53 6.39 -8.45
N LEU A 23 2.64 6.58 -9.39
CA LEU A 23 1.42 5.79 -9.44
C LEU A 23 1.53 4.76 -10.54
N GLU A 24 0.90 3.63 -10.34
CA GLU A 24 0.82 2.59 -11.36
C GLU A 24 2.19 2.24 -11.93
N TYR A 25 3.13 2.01 -11.07
CA TYR A 25 4.52 1.82 -11.47
C TYR A 25 4.81 0.38 -11.90
N ARG A 26 5.32 0.20 -13.09
CA ARG A 26 5.69 -1.12 -13.58
C ARG A 26 7.08 -1.43 -13.07
N PHE A 27 7.17 -2.41 -12.21
CA PHE A 27 8.42 -2.66 -11.51
C PHE A 27 9.25 -3.81 -12.06
N HIS A 28 8.65 -4.63 -12.93
CA HIS A 28 9.36 -5.84 -13.37
C HIS A 28 9.89 -5.63 -14.79
N PRO A 29 11.06 -6.14 -15.08
CA PRO A 29 11.66 -5.88 -16.39
C PRO A 29 10.90 -6.50 -17.54
N THR A 30 10.21 -7.63 -17.33
CA THR A 30 9.54 -8.30 -18.42
C THR A 30 8.06 -8.54 -18.20
N ARG A 31 7.59 -8.49 -16.98
CA ARG A 31 6.18 -8.72 -16.69
C ARG A 31 5.47 -7.37 -16.61
N ARG A 32 4.15 -7.38 -16.79
CA ARG A 32 3.42 -6.13 -16.80
C ARG A 32 2.88 -5.71 -15.47
N TRP A 33 3.29 -6.35 -14.42
CA TRP A 33 2.83 -6.04 -13.07
C TRP A 33 3.11 -4.59 -12.70
N ARG A 34 2.22 -3.98 -11.93
CA ARG A 34 2.37 -2.63 -11.45
C ARG A 34 2.08 -2.56 -9.99
N PHE A 35 2.66 -1.57 -9.32
CA PHE A 35 2.30 -1.23 -7.96
C PHE A 35 1.38 -0.02 -8.02
N ASP A 36 0.39 0.05 -7.16
CA ASP A 36 -0.51 1.20 -7.11
C ASP A 36 0.29 2.45 -6.75
N PHE A 37 1.14 2.37 -5.73
CA PHE A 37 1.96 3.47 -5.30
C PHE A 37 3.39 2.98 -5.13
N CYS A 38 4.35 3.80 -5.48
CA CYS A 38 5.73 3.42 -5.43
C CYS A 38 6.62 4.55 -4.97
N LEU A 39 7.48 4.25 -4.01
CA LEU A 39 8.50 5.18 -3.58
C LEU A 39 9.83 4.54 -3.95
N GLN A 40 10.36 4.94 -5.08
CA GLN A 40 11.50 4.25 -5.65
C GLN A 40 12.76 4.32 -4.80
N ASP A 41 13.02 5.48 -4.25
CA ASP A 41 14.23 5.64 -3.46
C ASP A 41 14.24 4.72 -2.26
N GLU A 42 13.09 4.48 -1.68
CA GLU A 42 13.00 3.63 -0.51
C GLU A 42 12.69 2.20 -0.86
N LYS A 43 12.46 1.90 -2.12
CA LYS A 43 12.08 0.59 -2.57
C LYS A 43 10.85 0.10 -1.79
N LEU A 44 9.90 0.99 -1.64
CA LEU A 44 8.67 0.68 -0.93
C LEU A 44 7.49 0.84 -1.88
N ALA A 45 6.65 -0.16 -1.94
CA ALA A 45 5.44 -0.11 -2.75
C ALA A 45 4.25 -0.31 -1.84
N ILE A 46 3.14 0.33 -2.18
CA ILE A 46 1.91 0.15 -1.41
C ILE A 46 0.80 -0.21 -2.38
N GLU A 47 0.04 -1.22 -2.04
CA GLU A 47 -1.09 -1.64 -2.84
C GLU A 47 -2.36 -1.52 -2.03
N VAL A 48 -3.37 -0.87 -2.59
CA VAL A 48 -4.64 -0.69 -1.92
C VAL A 48 -5.62 -1.71 -2.48
N GLU A 49 -6.03 -2.64 -1.63
CA GLU A 49 -6.90 -3.69 -2.08
C GLU A 49 -8.33 -3.37 -1.75
N GLY A 50 -9.05 -2.85 -2.68
CA GLY A 50 -10.42 -2.53 -2.47
C GLY A 50 -11.28 -3.73 -2.76
N GLY A 51 -12.37 -3.89 -2.16
CA GLY A 51 -13.27 -4.97 -2.41
C GLY A 51 -12.75 -6.31 -1.99
N THR A 52 -11.85 -6.32 -1.09
CA THR A 52 -11.24 -7.54 -0.69
C THR A 52 -12.18 -8.53 -0.12
N TRP A 53 -13.19 -8.05 0.57
CA TRP A 53 -14.05 -9.00 1.20
C TRP A 53 -14.88 -9.78 0.21
N SER A 54 -14.96 -9.33 -0.96
CA SER A 54 -15.77 -9.99 -1.86
C SER A 54 -15.12 -11.13 -2.41
N GLY A 55 -13.97 -11.37 -2.06
CA GLY A 55 -13.57 -12.20 -2.67
C GLY A 55 -13.05 -13.24 -2.31
N GLY A 56 -13.14 -13.95 -2.05
CA GLY A 56 -12.50 -15.02 -1.96
C GLY A 56 -11.97 -15.47 -3.21
N ARG A 57 -12.34 -14.99 -4.30
CA ARG A 57 -11.88 -15.49 -5.49
C ARG A 57 -10.47 -15.30 -5.72
N HIS A 58 -9.86 -14.35 -5.17
CA HIS A 58 -8.47 -14.16 -5.36
C HIS A 58 -7.63 -14.91 -4.36
N THR A 59 -8.21 -15.64 -3.48
CA THR A 59 -7.45 -16.35 -2.51
C THR A 59 -7.26 -17.79 -2.87
N ARG A 60 -7.71 -18.24 -4.02
CA ARG A 60 -7.57 -19.57 -4.40
C ARG A 60 -7.28 -19.71 -5.81
N GLY A 61 -6.82 -20.80 -6.21
CA GLY A 61 -6.58 -21.15 -7.58
C GLY A 61 -5.60 -20.24 -8.25
N SER A 62 -5.86 -19.94 -9.49
CA SER A 62 -4.92 -19.19 -10.29
C SER A 62 -4.73 -17.77 -9.81
N GLY A 63 -5.75 -17.19 -9.20
CA GLY A 63 -5.62 -15.84 -8.71
C GLY A 63 -4.62 -15.74 -7.58
N PHE A 64 -4.69 -16.69 -6.67
CA PHE A 64 -3.78 -16.69 -5.55
C PHE A 64 -2.35 -16.96 -6.03
N GLU A 65 -2.20 -17.88 -6.94
CA GLU A 65 -0.89 -18.22 -7.44
C GLU A 65 -0.27 -17.06 -8.20
N ALA A 66 -1.04 -16.35 -8.99
CA ALA A 66 -0.55 -15.20 -9.73
C ALA A 66 -0.08 -14.11 -8.78
N ASP A 67 -0.83 -13.87 -7.71
CA ASP A 67 -0.44 -12.88 -6.74
C ASP A 67 0.84 -13.31 -6.03
N ALA A 68 0.94 -14.57 -5.67
CA ALA A 68 2.13 -15.05 -4.99
C ALA A 68 3.36 -14.86 -5.88
N GLU A 69 3.22 -15.09 -7.15
CA GLU A 69 4.32 -14.92 -8.09
C GLU A 69 4.73 -13.46 -8.19
N LYS A 70 3.76 -12.55 -8.29
CA LYS A 70 4.05 -11.13 -8.37
C LYS A 70 4.85 -10.65 -7.17
N TYR A 71 4.41 -11.05 -5.98
CA TYR A 71 5.04 -10.54 -4.78
C TYR A 71 6.38 -11.22 -4.49
N ALA A 72 6.53 -12.47 -4.93
CA ALA A 72 7.83 -13.12 -4.82
C ALA A 72 8.85 -12.42 -5.71
N GLU A 73 8.46 -12.08 -6.93
CA GLU A 73 9.35 -11.39 -7.84
C GLU A 73 9.65 -9.99 -7.33
N ALA A 74 8.68 -9.33 -6.72
CA ALA A 74 8.93 -8.03 -6.13
C ALA A 74 9.98 -8.12 -5.04
N LEU A 75 9.87 -9.14 -4.21
CA LEU A 75 10.83 -9.33 -3.13
C LEU A 75 12.22 -9.62 -3.68
N VAL A 76 12.30 -10.43 -4.71
CA VAL A 76 13.58 -10.73 -5.35
C VAL A 76 14.22 -9.44 -5.87
N LEU A 77 13.44 -8.51 -6.38
CA LEU A 77 13.94 -7.26 -6.90
C LEU A 77 14.19 -6.22 -5.80
N GLY A 78 14.00 -6.59 -4.57
CA GLY A 78 14.34 -5.71 -3.45
C GLY A 78 13.22 -4.82 -2.96
N TRP A 79 11.99 -5.08 -3.39
CA TRP A 79 10.88 -4.25 -2.99
C TRP A 79 10.28 -4.71 -1.68
N ARG A 80 9.92 -3.74 -0.83
CA ARG A 80 9.08 -4.01 0.31
C ARG A 80 7.68 -3.65 -0.12
N VAL A 81 6.73 -4.53 0.03
CA VAL A 81 5.38 -4.28 -0.45
C VAL A 81 4.41 -4.29 0.72
N LEU A 82 3.72 -3.18 0.91
CA LEU A 82 2.70 -3.04 1.93
C LEU A 82 1.35 -3.15 1.25
N ARG A 83 0.56 -4.11 1.65
CA ARG A 83 -0.77 -4.29 1.09
C ARG A 83 -1.79 -3.87 2.13
N VAL A 84 -2.66 -2.97 1.79
CA VAL A 84 -3.64 -2.43 2.74
C VAL A 84 -5.04 -2.51 2.18
N THR A 85 -6.00 -2.60 3.04
CA THR A 85 -7.40 -2.64 2.63
C THR A 85 -7.97 -1.23 2.65
N GLY A 86 -9.16 -1.08 2.07
CA GLY A 86 -9.83 0.20 2.10
C GLY A 86 -10.10 0.68 3.51
N HIS A 87 -10.50 -0.25 4.38
CA HIS A 87 -10.75 0.12 5.76
C HIS A 87 -9.48 0.65 6.41
N GLN A 88 -8.34 0.06 6.10
CA GLN A 88 -7.08 0.50 6.68
C GLN A 88 -6.64 1.85 6.14
N VAL A 89 -7.00 2.17 4.91
CA VAL A 89 -6.76 3.51 4.40
C VAL A 89 -7.62 4.50 5.17
N LYS A 90 -8.90 4.21 5.30
CA LYS A 90 -9.82 5.16 5.93
C LYS A 90 -9.54 5.33 7.41
N SER A 91 -9.10 4.29 8.09
CA SER A 91 -8.86 4.38 9.51
C SER A 91 -7.53 5.03 9.87
N GLY A 92 -6.69 5.30 8.89
CA GLY A 92 -5.39 5.88 9.15
C GLY A 92 -4.30 4.87 9.44
N LYS A 93 -4.62 3.58 9.43
CA LYS A 93 -3.60 2.58 9.68
C LYS A 93 -2.61 2.49 8.54
N ALA A 94 -3.10 2.62 7.31
CA ALA A 94 -2.21 2.49 6.16
C ALA A 94 -1.15 3.58 6.14
N ILE A 95 -1.55 4.83 6.39
CA ILE A 95 -0.58 5.91 6.39
C ILE A 95 0.36 5.77 7.58
N ASP A 96 -0.13 5.31 8.70
CA ASP A 96 0.70 5.10 9.88
C ASP A 96 1.79 4.06 9.58
N TRP A 97 1.44 2.95 9.01
CA TRP A 97 2.41 1.92 8.66
C TRP A 97 3.43 2.46 7.65
N THR A 98 2.96 3.21 6.67
CA THR A 98 3.84 3.76 5.65
C THR A 98 4.88 4.67 6.28
N LEU A 99 4.42 5.55 7.17
CA LEU A 99 5.35 6.46 7.82
C LEU A 99 6.37 5.72 8.66
N ARG A 100 5.93 4.71 9.36
CA ARG A 100 6.87 3.94 10.18
C ARG A 100 7.87 3.19 9.32
N LEU A 101 7.45 2.71 8.16
CA LEU A 101 8.38 2.06 7.25
C LEU A 101 9.39 3.04 6.68
N LEU A 102 9.03 4.30 6.62
CA LEU A 102 9.93 5.34 6.13
C LEU A 102 10.74 5.98 7.25
N GLY A 103 10.53 5.55 8.47
CA GLY A 103 11.22 6.15 9.60
C GLY A 103 10.72 7.52 9.98
N LYS A 104 9.46 7.83 9.60
CA LYS A 104 8.88 9.11 9.93
C LYS A 104 7.90 8.96 11.07
N THR A 105 7.67 10.02 11.77
CA THR A 105 6.76 10.00 12.90
C THR A 105 5.39 10.50 12.49
N PRO A 106 4.34 9.73 12.67
CA PRO A 106 3.01 10.22 12.36
C PRO A 106 2.65 11.42 13.22
N ARG A 107 1.82 12.33 12.70
CA ARG A 107 1.38 13.46 13.48
C ARG A 107 0.47 12.98 14.57
N LYS A 108 0.62 13.56 15.76
CA LYS A 108 -0.24 13.18 16.80
C LYS A 108 -1.51 13.89 16.73
N ASN A 109 -2.58 13.22 17.04
CA ASN A 109 -3.87 13.83 17.13
C ASN A 109 -4.05 14.15 18.58
N PRO A 110 -4.40 15.31 18.97
CA PRO A 110 -4.57 15.62 20.37
C PRO A 110 -5.46 14.67 21.12
N GLU A 111 -6.41 14.09 20.45
CA GLU A 111 -7.23 13.22 21.15
C GLU A 111 -6.72 11.88 21.27
N THR A 112 -5.69 11.54 20.64
CA THR A 112 -5.21 10.22 20.79
C THR A 112 -4.04 10.22 21.60
N THR A 113 -3.87 10.97 22.46
CA THR A 113 -2.80 10.99 23.29
C THR A 113 -2.44 9.75 23.59
N GLU A 114 -1.62 9.25 23.38
CA GLU A 114 -1.30 8.09 23.46
C GLU A 114 -1.35 7.33 24.47
N LYS A 115 -1.68 6.41 24.47
CA LYS A 115 -1.75 5.58 25.32
C LYS A 115 -0.71 4.84 25.21
N VAL A 116 -0.07 4.70 25.97
CA VAL A 116 0.93 4.02 25.97
C VAL A 116 0.69 2.73 26.25
N GLU A 117 0.86 1.89 25.70
CA GLU A 117 0.61 0.59 25.99
C GLU A 117 1.63 -0.04 26.08
#